data_ec365322f9a94db543d0ba820d08ad41
#
_entry.id   ec365322f9a94db543d0ba820d08ad41
#
_cell.length_a   1.000
_cell.length_b   1.000
_cell.length_c   1.000
_cell.angle_alpha   90.00
_cell.angle_beta   90.00
_cell.angle_gamma   90.00
#
_symmetry.space_group_name_H-M   'P 1'
#
loop_
_entity.id
_entity.type
_entity.pdbx_description
1 polymer ?
#
loop_
_entity_poly.entity_id
_entity_poly.type
_entity_poly.pdbx_seq_one_letter_code
_entity_poly.pdbx_strand_id
1 'polypeptide(L)'
;SRLYDIDVIGYENRTTKLHLFDVETVDESLVGEGIDFDKEDIAKNLTLFLYPDDSDDKGRILRVYQQYFMVSNAARLIIDETLARGGDLHKLNEYAVIQINDTHPSMVIPEMIRLLMERGIIMDEAIDIVSKTCAYTNHTILAEALEKWPIDLFSRLLPRIYQIIQEIDRRFIAQVRAPVSYTHLR
;
A
#
# COMPACT_ATOMS: atom_id res chain seq x y z
N SER A 1 -3.72 -15.62 0.73
CA SER A 1 -2.30 -15.35 0.43
C SER A 1 -1.39 -16.20 1.30
N ARG A 2 -0.23 -16.52 0.79
CA ARG A 2 0.82 -17.24 1.48
C ARG A 2 1.98 -16.28 1.74
N LEU A 3 2.49 -16.28 2.98
CA LEU A 3 3.66 -15.50 3.37
C LEU A 3 4.90 -16.38 3.30
N TYR A 4 5.96 -15.87 2.68
CA TYR A 4 7.30 -16.45 2.72
C TYR A 4 8.24 -15.47 3.42
N ASP A 5 8.92 -15.94 4.44
CA ASP A 5 9.92 -15.18 5.18
C ASP A 5 11.32 -15.63 4.74
N ILE A 6 12.12 -14.68 4.27
CA ILE A 6 13.51 -14.92 3.89
C ILE A 6 14.40 -14.11 4.80
N ASP A 7 15.32 -14.80 5.51
CA ASP A 7 16.31 -14.12 6.33
C ASP A 7 17.42 -13.53 5.45
N VAL A 8 17.62 -12.23 5.57
CA VAL A 8 18.72 -11.51 4.92
C VAL A 8 19.79 -11.24 5.97
N ILE A 9 20.94 -11.90 5.83
CA ILE A 9 22.06 -11.78 6.76
C ILE A 9 22.92 -10.60 6.33
N GLY A 10 23.02 -9.61 7.20
CA GLY A 10 23.84 -8.41 7.00
C GLY A 10 25.19 -8.46 7.72
N TYR A 11 25.83 -7.30 7.81
CA TYR A 11 27.09 -7.11 8.52
C TYR A 11 26.94 -7.46 10.02
N GLU A 12 27.97 -8.07 10.61
CA GLU A 12 28.00 -8.52 12.02
C GLU A 12 26.87 -9.51 12.38
N ASN A 13 26.46 -10.38 11.45
CA ASN A 13 25.38 -11.35 11.64
C ASN A 13 24.03 -10.72 12.03
N ARG A 14 23.82 -9.45 11.76
CA ARG A 14 22.49 -8.85 11.88
C ARG A 14 21.59 -9.44 10.82
N THR A 15 20.43 -9.89 11.23
CA THR A 15 19.44 -10.48 10.32
C THR A 15 18.24 -9.57 10.23
N THR A 16 17.77 -9.36 9.00
CA THR A 16 16.46 -8.77 8.72
C THR A 16 15.63 -9.76 7.92
N LYS A 17 14.32 -9.58 7.93
CA LYS A 17 13.41 -10.44 7.18
C LYS A 17 12.90 -9.72 5.93
N LEU A 18 12.90 -10.43 4.82
CA LEU A 18 12.17 -10.08 3.62
C LEU A 18 10.86 -10.87 3.60
N HIS A 19 9.74 -10.18 3.63
CA HIS A 19 8.42 -10.77 3.57
C HIS A 19 7.92 -10.73 2.13
N LEU A 20 7.60 -11.91 1.58
CA LEU A 20 7.06 -12.07 0.24
C LEU A 20 5.66 -12.69 0.33
N PHE A 21 4.72 -12.13 -0.41
CA PHE A 21 3.34 -12.60 -0.45
C PHE A 21 3.04 -13.23 -1.80
N ASP A 22 2.42 -14.40 -1.77
CA ASP A 22 2.05 -15.14 -2.97
C ASP A 22 0.59 -15.61 -2.89
N VAL A 23 0.04 -16.00 -4.05
CA VAL A 23 -1.29 -16.59 -4.18
C VAL A 23 -1.14 -18.10 -4.34
N GLU A 24 -1.78 -18.88 -3.47
CA GLU A 24 -1.65 -20.35 -3.43
C GLU A 24 -2.16 -21.06 -4.72
N THR A 25 -2.83 -20.34 -5.59
CA THR A 25 -3.49 -20.90 -6.79
C THR A 25 -2.67 -20.76 -8.06
N VAL A 26 -1.44 -20.24 -8.00
CA VAL A 26 -0.60 -20.10 -9.18
C VAL A 26 -0.04 -21.46 -9.58
N ASP A 27 -0.44 -21.95 -10.77
CA ASP A 27 0.16 -23.12 -11.39
C ASP A 27 1.42 -22.69 -12.15
N GLU A 28 2.59 -23.01 -11.59
CA GLU A 28 3.90 -22.69 -12.18
C GLU A 28 4.11 -23.31 -13.57
N SER A 29 3.33 -24.32 -13.94
CA SER A 29 3.38 -24.94 -15.28
C SER A 29 2.89 -24.03 -16.40
N LEU A 30 2.23 -22.92 -16.07
CA LEU A 30 1.74 -21.91 -17.01
C LEU A 30 2.85 -20.95 -17.49
N VAL A 31 4.04 -20.99 -16.88
CA VAL A 31 5.21 -20.23 -17.34
C VAL A 31 5.88 -20.96 -18.50
N GLY A 32 5.25 -20.94 -19.67
CA GLY A 32 5.84 -21.42 -20.93
C GLY A 32 6.75 -20.37 -21.56
N GLU A 33 7.55 -20.78 -22.57
CA GLU A 33 8.52 -19.93 -23.29
C GLU A 33 7.88 -18.79 -24.14
N GLY A 34 6.63 -18.45 -23.95
CA GLY A 34 5.94 -17.37 -24.65
C GLY A 34 5.05 -16.59 -23.70
N ILE A 35 5.30 -15.29 -23.61
CA ILE A 35 4.60 -14.34 -22.74
C ILE A 35 3.23 -13.99 -23.34
N ASP A 36 2.38 -14.98 -23.57
CA ASP A 36 0.98 -14.74 -23.89
C ASP A 36 0.13 -15.28 -22.75
N PHE A 37 0.00 -14.47 -21.67
CA PHE A 37 -0.84 -14.82 -20.55
C PHE A 37 -2.15 -14.06 -20.60
N ASP A 38 -3.22 -14.75 -20.21
CA ASP A 38 -4.55 -14.16 -20.13
C ASP A 38 -4.61 -13.19 -18.95
N LYS A 39 -4.45 -11.88 -19.23
CA LYS A 39 -4.55 -10.80 -18.24
C LYS A 39 -5.92 -10.75 -17.57
N GLU A 40 -6.93 -11.44 -18.08
CA GLU A 40 -8.27 -11.50 -17.51
C GLU A 40 -8.34 -12.40 -16.28
N ASP A 41 -7.48 -13.42 -16.18
CA ASP A 41 -7.42 -14.29 -15.01
C ASP A 41 -6.51 -13.67 -13.92
N ILE A 42 -7.02 -12.64 -13.25
CA ILE A 42 -6.30 -11.91 -12.20
C ILE A 42 -5.87 -12.86 -11.07
N ALA A 43 -6.69 -13.87 -10.73
CA ALA A 43 -6.40 -14.80 -9.65
C ALA A 43 -5.14 -15.63 -9.92
N LYS A 44 -4.86 -15.97 -11.20
CA LYS A 44 -3.66 -16.71 -11.60
C LYS A 44 -2.46 -15.80 -11.82
N ASN A 45 -2.69 -14.59 -12.32
CA ASN A 45 -1.62 -13.70 -12.79
C ASN A 45 -1.15 -12.70 -11.75
N LEU A 46 -1.80 -12.63 -10.58
CA LEU A 46 -1.57 -11.60 -9.57
C LEU A 46 -0.11 -11.52 -9.09
N THR A 47 0.55 -12.66 -8.95
CA THR A 47 1.95 -12.74 -8.46
C THR A 47 2.91 -13.32 -9.51
N LEU A 48 2.42 -13.70 -10.68
CA LEU A 48 3.22 -14.37 -11.70
C LEU A 48 4.23 -13.45 -12.38
N PHE A 49 3.86 -12.16 -12.61
CA PHE A 49 4.72 -11.17 -13.25
C PHE A 49 4.82 -9.92 -12.38
N LEU A 50 6.03 -9.39 -12.23
CA LEU A 50 6.28 -8.20 -11.41
C LEU A 50 5.76 -6.91 -12.08
N TYR A 51 5.94 -6.78 -13.39
CA TYR A 51 5.52 -5.62 -14.17
C TYR A 51 4.73 -6.10 -15.40
N PRO A 52 3.39 -6.24 -15.30
CA PRO A 52 2.59 -6.53 -16.47
C PRO A 52 2.58 -5.34 -17.43
N ASP A 53 2.39 -5.61 -18.71
CA ASP A 53 2.12 -4.56 -19.69
C ASP A 53 0.80 -3.86 -19.34
N ASP A 54 0.86 -2.56 -19.04
CA ASP A 54 -0.25 -1.70 -18.62
C ASP A 54 -0.68 -0.69 -19.71
N SER A 55 -0.33 -0.98 -20.97
CA SER A 55 -0.74 -0.17 -22.12
C SER A 55 -2.25 -0.19 -22.36
N ASP A 56 -2.94 -1.25 -21.93
CA ASP A 56 -4.38 -1.42 -22.00
C ASP A 56 -5.06 -1.42 -20.60
N ASP A 57 -6.39 -1.37 -20.59
CA ASP A 57 -7.16 -1.35 -19.35
C ASP A 57 -7.02 -2.64 -18.53
N LYS A 58 -6.85 -3.81 -19.19
CA LYS A 58 -6.67 -5.09 -18.51
C LYS A 58 -5.35 -5.13 -17.74
N GLY A 59 -4.28 -4.69 -18.38
CA GLY A 59 -2.98 -4.58 -17.73
C GLY A 59 -2.98 -3.56 -16.58
N ARG A 60 -3.67 -2.41 -16.74
CA ARG A 60 -3.86 -1.43 -15.67
C ARG A 60 -4.63 -2.00 -14.48
N ILE A 61 -5.71 -2.75 -14.74
CA ILE A 61 -6.48 -3.45 -13.69
C ILE A 61 -5.57 -4.42 -12.93
N LEU A 62 -4.83 -5.27 -13.64
CA LEU A 62 -3.91 -6.21 -13.02
C LEU A 62 -2.85 -5.49 -12.18
N ARG A 63 -2.28 -4.39 -12.70
CA ARG A 63 -1.29 -3.58 -11.99
C ARG A 63 -1.83 -2.98 -10.69
N VAL A 64 -3.04 -2.43 -10.71
CA VAL A 64 -3.71 -1.91 -9.50
C VAL A 64 -3.92 -3.02 -8.47
N TYR A 65 -4.37 -4.20 -8.90
CA TYR A 65 -4.57 -5.33 -7.99
C TYR A 65 -3.25 -5.86 -7.42
N GLN A 66 -2.17 -5.91 -8.21
CA GLN A 66 -0.85 -6.31 -7.71
C GLN A 66 -0.36 -5.38 -6.61
N GLN A 67 -0.44 -4.07 -6.82
CA GLN A 67 -0.04 -3.08 -5.83
C GLN A 67 -0.90 -3.20 -4.57
N TYR A 68 -2.22 -3.31 -4.72
CA TYR A 68 -3.11 -3.46 -3.58
C TYR A 68 -2.89 -4.78 -2.83
N PHE A 69 -2.65 -5.88 -3.54
CA PHE A 69 -2.35 -7.17 -2.93
C PHE A 69 -1.11 -7.08 -2.02
N MET A 70 -0.02 -6.49 -2.52
CA MET A 70 1.20 -6.33 -1.72
C MET A 70 0.98 -5.47 -0.49
N VAL A 71 0.40 -4.27 -0.65
CA VAL A 71 0.23 -3.34 0.47
C VAL A 71 -0.79 -3.81 1.48
N SER A 72 -1.86 -4.48 1.07
CA SER A 72 -2.88 -4.98 1.99
C SER A 72 -2.36 -6.12 2.85
N ASN A 73 -1.56 -7.03 2.29
CA ASN A 73 -0.90 -8.08 3.07
C ASN A 73 0.15 -7.52 4.01
N ALA A 74 0.98 -6.59 3.55
CA ALA A 74 2.00 -5.93 4.38
C ALA A 74 1.36 -5.15 5.54
N ALA A 75 0.33 -4.36 5.28
CA ALA A 75 -0.37 -3.61 6.32
C ALA A 75 -0.99 -4.52 7.38
N ARG A 76 -1.60 -5.63 6.95
CA ARG A 76 -2.15 -6.63 7.87
C ARG A 76 -1.07 -7.29 8.71
N LEU A 77 0.06 -7.67 8.10
CA LEU A 77 1.19 -8.28 8.80
C LEU A 77 1.72 -7.34 9.89
N ILE A 78 1.90 -6.04 9.58
CA ILE A 78 2.37 -5.04 10.55
C ILE A 78 1.42 -4.96 11.75
N ILE A 79 0.11 -4.93 11.51
CA ILE A 79 -0.89 -4.89 12.58
C ILE A 79 -0.83 -6.17 13.43
N ASP A 80 -0.82 -7.34 12.78
CA ASP A 80 -0.85 -8.62 13.45
C ASP A 80 0.44 -8.84 14.29
N GLU A 81 1.61 -8.45 13.77
CA GLU A 81 2.87 -8.49 14.53
C GLU A 81 2.89 -7.50 15.69
N THR A 82 2.32 -6.30 15.50
CA THR A 82 2.20 -5.32 16.59
C THR A 82 1.38 -5.88 17.73
N LEU A 83 0.22 -6.45 17.42
CA LEU A 83 -0.66 -7.06 18.43
C LEU A 83 -0.02 -8.30 19.07
N ALA A 84 0.67 -9.14 18.30
CA ALA A 84 1.35 -10.34 18.83
C ALA A 84 2.46 -9.98 19.84
N ARG A 85 3.06 -8.79 19.72
CA ARG A 85 4.04 -8.24 20.67
C ARG A 85 3.42 -7.51 21.85
N GLY A 86 2.08 -7.50 21.96
CA GLY A 86 1.34 -6.76 23.00
C GLY A 86 1.26 -5.25 22.75
N GLY A 87 1.46 -4.80 21.51
CA GLY A 87 1.40 -3.40 21.13
C GLY A 87 -0.04 -2.88 21.09
N ASP A 88 -0.17 -1.56 21.25
CA ASP A 88 -1.42 -0.82 21.18
C ASP A 88 -1.55 -0.14 19.81
N LEU A 89 -2.61 -0.46 19.07
CA LEU A 89 -2.84 0.13 17.74
C LEU A 89 -3.14 1.63 17.79
N HIS A 90 -3.61 2.17 18.91
CA HIS A 90 -3.74 3.60 19.12
C HIS A 90 -2.39 4.33 19.15
N LYS A 91 -1.31 3.59 19.32
CA LYS A 91 0.08 4.05 19.34
C LYS A 91 0.95 3.32 18.32
N LEU A 92 0.39 2.92 17.20
CA LEU A 92 1.09 2.14 16.17
C LEU A 92 2.43 2.75 15.77
N ASN A 93 2.53 4.08 15.73
CA ASN A 93 3.76 4.82 15.43
C ASN A 93 4.90 4.62 16.45
N GLU A 94 4.62 4.07 17.64
CA GLU A 94 5.64 3.68 18.61
C GLU A 94 6.22 2.27 18.33
N TYR A 95 5.51 1.45 17.54
CA TYR A 95 5.86 0.06 17.26
C TYR A 95 6.32 -0.18 15.82
N ALA A 96 5.87 0.65 14.89
CA ALA A 96 6.12 0.45 13.47
C ALA A 96 6.39 1.78 12.75
N VAL A 97 7.28 1.71 11.75
CA VAL A 97 7.52 2.75 10.76
C VAL A 97 7.38 2.14 9.38
N ILE A 98 6.62 2.79 8.52
CA ILE A 98 6.42 2.37 7.12
C ILE A 98 7.15 3.36 6.24
N GLN A 99 8.24 2.93 5.60
CA GLN A 99 8.94 3.73 4.59
C GLN A 99 8.37 3.41 3.21
N ILE A 100 7.75 4.40 2.60
CA ILE A 100 7.17 4.32 1.26
C ILE A 100 8.21 4.84 0.26
N ASN A 101 8.66 3.99 -0.66
CA ASN A 101 9.57 4.36 -1.73
C ASN A 101 8.79 4.50 -3.04
N ASP A 102 8.75 5.72 -3.59
CA ASP A 102 7.94 6.12 -4.74
C ASP A 102 6.41 5.91 -4.53
N THR A 103 5.62 6.09 -5.58
CA THR A 103 4.17 6.06 -5.50
C THR A 103 3.57 4.65 -5.53
N HIS A 104 4.32 3.64 -5.96
CA HIS A 104 3.84 2.28 -6.16
C HIS A 104 3.16 1.67 -4.93
N PRO A 105 3.74 1.75 -3.69
CA PRO A 105 3.11 1.23 -2.50
C PRO A 105 2.27 2.26 -1.72
N SER A 106 1.96 3.42 -2.28
CA SER A 106 1.26 4.52 -1.57
C SER A 106 -0.14 4.13 -1.06
N MET A 107 -0.78 3.13 -1.66
CA MET A 107 -2.06 2.60 -1.18
C MET A 107 -1.99 2.00 0.24
N VAL A 108 -0.79 1.79 0.79
CA VAL A 108 -0.65 1.35 2.19
C VAL A 108 -1.25 2.37 3.16
N ILE A 109 -1.24 3.66 2.83
CA ILE A 109 -1.81 4.73 3.66
C ILE A 109 -3.33 4.53 3.85
N PRO A 110 -4.16 4.57 2.80
CA PRO A 110 -5.59 4.36 2.97
C PRO A 110 -5.95 2.94 3.42
N GLU A 111 -5.15 1.93 3.08
CA GLU A 111 -5.38 0.56 3.55
C GLU A 111 -5.13 0.42 5.05
N MET A 112 -4.08 1.02 5.59
CA MET A 112 -3.81 1.02 7.02
C MET A 112 -4.94 1.74 7.79
N ILE A 113 -5.40 2.88 7.28
CA ILE A 113 -6.56 3.59 7.85
C ILE A 113 -7.79 2.67 7.85
N ARG A 114 -8.08 2.00 6.74
CA ARG A 114 -9.20 1.06 6.63
C ARG A 114 -9.11 -0.05 7.68
N LEU A 115 -7.94 -0.65 7.82
CA LEU A 115 -7.71 -1.74 8.78
C LEU A 115 -7.81 -1.30 10.24
N LEU A 116 -7.35 -0.10 10.57
CA LEU A 116 -7.52 0.49 11.91
C LEU A 116 -8.99 0.77 12.20
N MET A 117 -9.73 1.29 11.22
CA MET A 117 -11.17 1.52 11.35
C MET A 117 -11.98 0.23 11.54
N GLU A 118 -11.61 -0.86 10.87
CA GLU A 118 -12.21 -2.19 11.09
C GLU A 118 -12.03 -2.69 12.53
N ARG A 119 -11.01 -2.18 13.23
CA ARG A 119 -10.72 -2.50 14.63
C ARG A 119 -11.30 -1.48 15.63
N GLY A 120 -12.18 -0.60 15.15
CA GLY A 120 -12.92 0.34 15.99
C GLY A 120 -12.25 1.70 16.21
N ILE A 121 -11.09 1.95 15.61
CA ILE A 121 -10.43 3.26 15.67
C ILE A 121 -11.18 4.21 14.72
N ILE A 122 -11.57 5.39 15.21
CA ILE A 122 -12.29 6.37 14.40
C ILE A 122 -11.39 6.98 13.32
N MET A 123 -12.00 7.45 12.22
CA MET A 123 -11.30 7.97 11.04
C MET A 123 -10.26 9.05 11.40
N ASP A 124 -10.61 9.99 12.26
CA ASP A 124 -9.74 11.11 12.65
C ASP A 124 -8.46 10.61 13.30
N GLU A 125 -8.60 9.70 14.24
CA GLU A 125 -7.49 9.09 14.95
C GLU A 125 -6.68 8.17 14.03
N ALA A 126 -7.34 7.39 13.18
CA ALA A 126 -6.65 6.52 12.21
C ALA A 126 -5.77 7.33 11.24
N ILE A 127 -6.25 8.47 10.75
CA ILE A 127 -5.46 9.38 9.91
C ILE A 127 -4.25 9.93 10.69
N ASP A 128 -4.43 10.36 11.94
CA ASP A 128 -3.34 10.86 12.78
C ASP A 128 -2.28 9.79 13.04
N ILE A 129 -2.70 8.58 13.42
CA ILE A 129 -1.80 7.44 13.62
C ILE A 129 -0.99 7.15 12.36
N VAL A 130 -1.65 7.01 11.20
CA VAL A 130 -0.99 6.65 9.94
C VAL A 130 -0.06 7.77 9.46
N SER A 131 -0.42 9.04 9.68
CA SER A 131 0.44 10.17 9.34
C SER A 131 1.76 10.18 10.13
N LYS A 132 1.76 9.63 11.34
CA LYS A 132 2.95 9.49 12.20
C LYS A 132 3.72 8.18 11.93
N THR A 133 3.07 7.20 11.31
CA THR A 133 3.65 5.87 11.04
C THR A 133 4.34 5.81 9.68
N CYS A 134 3.85 6.56 8.68
CA CYS A 134 4.34 6.53 7.31
C CYS A 134 5.34 7.66 7.02
N ALA A 135 6.41 7.31 6.32
CA ALA A 135 7.34 8.23 5.69
C ALA A 135 7.44 7.95 4.19
N TYR A 136 7.69 8.98 3.38
CA TYR A 136 7.74 8.87 1.93
C TYR A 136 9.06 9.40 1.37
N THR A 137 9.65 8.66 0.44
CA THR A 137 10.80 9.10 -0.34
C THR A 137 10.49 8.94 -1.83
N ASN A 138 10.65 10.01 -2.59
CA ASN A 138 10.56 9.98 -4.04
C ASN A 138 11.94 9.72 -4.64
N HIS A 139 12.06 8.66 -5.45
CA HIS A 139 13.26 8.30 -6.21
C HIS A 139 13.09 8.62 -7.71
N THR A 140 11.91 9.03 -8.14
CA THR A 140 11.55 9.27 -9.54
C THR A 140 11.76 10.74 -9.90
N ILE A 141 12.63 11.02 -10.88
CA ILE A 141 12.94 12.37 -11.36
C ILE A 141 11.95 12.81 -12.45
N LEU A 142 11.58 11.89 -13.34
CA LEU A 142 10.70 12.18 -14.47
C LEU A 142 9.24 12.08 -14.08
N ALA A 143 8.47 13.16 -14.31
CA ALA A 143 7.05 13.20 -14.00
C ALA A 143 6.23 12.15 -14.76
N GLU A 144 6.68 11.71 -15.93
CA GLU A 144 6.07 10.66 -16.73
C GLU A 144 6.09 9.29 -16.05
N ALA A 145 7.06 9.05 -15.18
CA ALA A 145 7.18 7.79 -14.44
C ALA A 145 6.31 7.76 -13.16
N LEU A 146 5.64 8.86 -12.81
CA LEU A 146 4.65 8.87 -11.74
C LEU A 146 3.36 8.22 -12.22
N GLU A 147 2.97 7.14 -11.58
CA GLU A 147 1.74 6.42 -11.93
C GLU A 147 0.49 7.30 -11.73
N LYS A 148 -0.40 7.25 -12.70
CA LYS A 148 -1.68 7.94 -12.68
C LYS A 148 -2.78 6.96 -13.08
N TRP A 149 -3.74 6.78 -12.19
CA TRP A 149 -4.88 5.91 -12.45
C TRP A 149 -6.12 6.73 -12.77
N PRO A 150 -6.88 6.39 -13.83
CA PRO A 150 -8.18 7.00 -14.08
C PRO A 150 -9.09 6.80 -12.86
N ILE A 151 -9.75 7.87 -12.43
CA ILE A 151 -10.59 7.85 -11.22
C ILE A 151 -11.74 6.86 -11.34
N ASP A 152 -12.37 6.79 -12.51
CA ASP A 152 -13.47 5.86 -12.80
C ASP A 152 -13.02 4.40 -12.69
N LEU A 153 -11.83 4.07 -13.18
CA LEU A 153 -11.24 2.75 -13.05
C LEU A 153 -10.96 2.44 -11.57
N PHE A 154 -10.18 3.30 -10.91
CA PHE A 154 -9.73 3.07 -9.54
C PHE A 154 -10.88 2.99 -8.53
N SER A 155 -11.87 3.91 -8.63
CA SER A 155 -13.04 3.93 -7.75
C SER A 155 -13.94 2.69 -7.90
N ARG A 156 -13.99 2.11 -9.09
CA ARG A 156 -14.72 0.88 -9.36
C ARG A 156 -14.01 -0.36 -8.79
N LEU A 157 -12.67 -0.41 -8.91
CA LEU A 157 -11.87 -1.54 -8.44
C LEU A 157 -11.74 -1.57 -6.91
N LEU A 158 -11.50 -0.42 -6.30
CA LEU A 158 -11.20 -0.28 -4.87
C LEU A 158 -12.06 0.84 -4.24
N PRO A 159 -13.39 0.69 -4.22
CA PRO A 159 -14.30 1.77 -3.84
C PRO A 159 -14.07 2.26 -2.40
N ARG A 160 -13.77 1.36 -1.47
CA ARG A 160 -13.52 1.75 -0.08
C ARG A 160 -12.21 2.50 0.10
N ILE A 161 -11.16 2.08 -0.59
CA ILE A 161 -9.87 2.78 -0.61
C ILE A 161 -10.04 4.17 -1.21
N TYR A 162 -10.76 4.27 -2.32
CA TYR A 162 -11.05 5.56 -2.96
C TYR A 162 -11.82 6.52 -2.04
N GLN A 163 -12.84 6.05 -1.31
CA GLN A 163 -13.56 6.87 -0.33
C GLN A 163 -12.64 7.44 0.76
N ILE A 164 -11.69 6.64 1.25
CA ILE A 164 -10.73 7.10 2.25
C ILE A 164 -9.79 8.15 1.65
N ILE A 165 -9.31 7.93 0.43
CA ILE A 165 -8.48 8.91 -0.29
C ILE A 165 -9.24 10.23 -0.48
N GLN A 166 -10.51 10.20 -0.90
CA GLN A 166 -11.34 11.40 -1.02
C GLN A 166 -11.48 12.16 0.30
N GLU A 167 -11.63 11.45 1.41
CA GLU A 167 -11.75 12.09 2.72
C GLU A 167 -10.43 12.72 3.17
N ILE A 168 -9.29 12.08 2.90
CA ILE A 168 -7.95 12.66 3.15
C ILE A 168 -7.77 13.93 2.33
N ASP A 169 -8.10 13.90 1.03
CA ASP A 169 -7.99 15.03 0.12
C ASP A 169 -8.89 16.20 0.58
N ARG A 170 -10.14 15.91 0.94
CA ARG A 170 -11.08 16.92 1.47
C ARG A 170 -10.51 17.63 2.69
N ARG A 171 -9.91 16.88 3.62
CA ARG A 171 -9.30 17.44 4.84
C ARG A 171 -8.08 18.29 4.52
N PHE A 172 -7.23 17.80 3.64
CA PHE A 172 -6.04 18.53 3.20
C PHE A 172 -6.41 19.86 2.54
N ILE A 173 -7.37 19.86 1.64
CA ILE A 173 -7.89 21.09 1.00
C ILE A 173 -8.45 22.05 2.04
N ALA A 174 -9.18 21.56 3.04
CA ALA A 174 -9.72 22.39 4.12
C ALA A 174 -8.60 23.04 4.96
N GLN A 175 -7.54 22.29 5.26
CA GLN A 175 -6.38 22.83 5.98
C GLN A 175 -5.64 23.90 5.19
N VAL A 176 -5.42 23.68 3.90
CA VAL A 176 -4.72 24.64 3.02
C VAL A 176 -5.54 25.93 2.81
N ARG A 177 -6.88 25.83 2.81
CA ARG A 177 -7.79 26.99 2.66
C ARG A 177 -8.08 27.70 3.97
N ALA A 178 -7.75 27.11 5.11
CA ALA A 178 -7.92 27.77 6.40
C ALA A 178 -7.04 29.03 6.45
N PRO A 179 -7.57 30.19 6.88
CA PRO A 179 -6.76 31.40 7.00
C PRO A 179 -5.61 31.17 7.95
N VAL A 180 -4.39 31.44 7.50
CA VAL A 180 -3.20 31.42 8.36
C VAL A 180 -3.37 32.52 9.40
N SER A 181 -3.65 32.14 10.64
CA SER A 181 -3.67 33.08 11.77
C SER A 181 -2.23 33.54 12.03
N TYR A 182 -1.88 34.73 11.56
CA TYR A 182 -0.62 35.40 11.90
C TYR A 182 -0.62 35.88 13.35
N THR A 183 -0.70 34.98 14.30
CA THR A 183 -0.69 35.33 15.74
C THR A 183 0.61 34.93 16.44
N HIS A 184 1.76 34.98 15.78
CA HIS A 184 3.05 34.90 16.49
C HIS A 184 4.13 35.73 15.80
N LEU A 185 3.95 37.07 15.78
CA LEU A 185 5.04 38.04 15.69
C LEU A 185 4.75 39.16 16.69
N ARG A 186 5.08 38.89 17.95
CA ARG A 186 5.42 39.92 18.96
C ARG A 186 6.56 39.39 19.80
#